data_a9b496dd35423744efce7224772e706e
#
_entry.id   a9b496dd35423744efce7224772e706e
#
_cell.length_a   1.000
_cell.length_b   1.000
_cell.length_c   1.000
_cell.angle_alpha   90.00
_cell.angle_beta   90.00
_cell.angle_gamma   90.00
#
_symmetry.space_group_name_H-M   'P 1'
#
loop_
_entity.id
_entity.type
_entity.pdbx_description
1 polymer ?
#
loop_
_entity_poly.entity_id
_entity_poly.type
_entity_poly.pdbx_seq_one_letter_code
_entity_poly.pdbx_strand_id
1 'polypeptide(L)'
;MEKTKTILPLIICGLSLLILCLPGCSIFEKKSTVNTPAAAAQTAYYTCDGCHGPKNVRVEFMSPKIIGQKKIYLAAKLRDFRDMKRINPYMNGVVGGLSDQDIDNLADYYSNFGQGKK
;
A
#
# COMPACT_ATOMS: atom_id res chain seq x y z
N MET A 1 -7.73 19.08 63.48
CA MET A 1 -7.92 17.85 62.68
C MET A 1 -8.82 18.16 61.44
N GLU A 2 -8.49 19.21 60.65
CA GLU A 2 -9.39 19.67 59.57
C GLU A 2 -8.68 19.91 58.23
N LYS A 3 -7.42 19.48 58.08
CA LYS A 3 -6.64 19.67 56.85
C LYS A 3 -6.63 18.47 55.89
N THR A 4 -7.20 17.34 56.27
CA THR A 4 -7.16 16.09 55.46
C THR A 4 -8.33 15.97 54.49
N LYS A 5 -9.42 16.75 54.68
CA LYS A 5 -10.61 16.65 53.82
C LYS A 5 -10.48 17.34 52.45
N THR A 6 -9.56 18.31 52.34
CA THR A 6 -9.40 19.13 51.13
C THR A 6 -8.42 18.52 50.08
N ILE A 7 -7.53 17.61 50.51
CA ILE A 7 -6.50 17.06 49.65
C ILE A 7 -7.05 15.85 48.83
N LEU A 8 -7.98 15.11 49.43
CA LEU A 8 -8.54 13.90 48.78
C LEU A 8 -9.28 14.18 47.47
N PRO A 9 -10.11 15.22 47.35
CA PRO A 9 -10.77 15.53 46.07
C PRO A 9 -9.80 16.04 45.01
N LEU A 10 -8.71 16.71 45.39
CA LEU A 10 -7.67 17.17 44.46
C LEU A 10 -6.86 16.01 43.86
N ILE A 11 -6.59 14.98 44.65
CA ILE A 11 -5.87 13.77 44.19
C ILE A 11 -6.73 12.97 43.24
N ILE A 12 -8.04 12.85 43.48
CA ILE A 12 -8.99 12.13 42.64
C ILE A 12 -9.17 12.86 41.29
N CYS A 13 -9.20 14.20 41.32
CA CYS A 13 -9.31 15.00 40.09
C CYS A 13 -8.03 14.93 39.25
N GLY A 14 -6.86 14.89 39.86
CA GLY A 14 -5.56 14.72 39.19
C GLY A 14 -5.40 13.34 38.54
N LEU A 15 -5.88 12.30 39.22
CA LEU A 15 -5.80 10.92 38.72
C LEU A 15 -6.79 10.68 37.54
N SER A 16 -7.97 11.35 37.58
CA SER A 16 -8.96 11.28 36.51
C SER A 16 -8.48 11.98 35.24
N LEU A 17 -7.69 13.05 35.35
CA LEU A 17 -7.15 13.78 34.20
C LEU A 17 -6.03 13.02 33.49
N LEU A 18 -5.31 12.14 34.22
CA LEU A 18 -4.21 11.33 33.65
C LEU A 18 -4.71 10.17 32.79
N ILE A 19 -5.93 9.71 32.98
CA ILE A 19 -6.53 8.59 32.24
C ILE A 19 -7.05 9.04 30.85
N LEU A 20 -7.30 10.34 30.64
CA LEU A 20 -7.79 10.88 29.38
C LEU A 20 -6.68 11.16 28.33
N CYS A 21 -5.42 11.00 28.69
CA CYS A 21 -4.27 11.18 27.79
C CYS A 21 -3.64 9.86 27.33
N LEU A 22 -4.42 8.79 27.18
CA LEU A 22 -3.97 7.67 26.37
C LEU A 22 -4.09 8.12 24.89
N PRO A 23 -2.96 8.33 24.18
CA PRO A 23 -3.04 8.50 22.74
C PRO A 23 -3.69 7.22 22.22
N GLY A 24 -4.87 7.37 21.66
CA GLY A 24 -5.53 6.27 20.97
C GLY A 24 -4.49 5.62 20.06
N CYS A 25 -4.28 4.34 20.25
CA CYS A 25 -3.51 3.53 19.33
C CYS A 25 -4.23 3.64 18.00
N SER A 26 -3.88 4.64 17.20
CA SER A 26 -4.32 4.76 15.83
C SER A 26 -3.82 3.49 15.18
N ILE A 27 -4.71 2.55 14.95
CA ILE A 27 -4.45 1.42 14.08
C ILE A 27 -3.95 2.06 12.80
N PHE A 28 -2.66 1.89 12.52
CA PHE A 28 -2.04 2.38 11.30
C PHE A 28 -2.60 1.54 10.17
N GLU A 29 -3.80 1.92 9.74
CA GLU A 29 -4.41 1.35 8.56
C GLU A 29 -3.53 1.77 7.39
N LYS A 30 -2.88 0.80 6.77
CA LYS A 30 -2.04 1.00 5.60
C LYS A 30 -2.91 1.58 4.48
N LYS A 31 -2.94 2.90 4.42
CA LYS A 31 -3.69 3.63 3.40
C LYS A 31 -3.17 3.19 2.03
N SER A 32 -4.07 2.68 1.20
CA SER A 32 -3.79 2.40 -0.20
C SER A 32 -3.12 3.62 -0.84
N THR A 33 -1.93 3.41 -1.40
CA THR A 33 -1.16 4.47 -2.06
C THR A 33 -1.54 4.61 -3.54
N VAL A 34 -2.25 3.63 -4.09
CA VAL A 34 -2.61 3.53 -5.52
C VAL A 34 -4.13 3.63 -5.69
N ASN A 35 -4.78 4.49 -4.93
CA ASN A 35 -6.25 4.60 -4.86
C ASN A 35 -6.89 5.36 -6.04
N THR A 36 -6.10 5.89 -6.96
CA THR A 36 -6.59 6.60 -8.14
C THR A 36 -5.83 6.16 -9.39
N PRO A 37 -6.40 6.32 -10.60
CA PRO A 37 -5.70 6.05 -11.85
C PRO A 37 -4.38 6.85 -11.99
N ALA A 38 -4.35 8.08 -11.51
CA ALA A 38 -3.15 8.91 -11.52
C ALA A 38 -2.08 8.35 -10.56
N ALA A 39 -2.47 7.92 -9.37
CA ALA A 39 -1.57 7.27 -8.42
C ALA A 39 -1.05 5.93 -8.96
N ALA A 40 -1.89 5.16 -9.67
CA ALA A 40 -1.46 3.93 -10.33
C ALA A 40 -0.40 4.21 -11.41
N ALA A 41 -0.62 5.23 -12.25
CA ALA A 41 0.35 5.64 -13.27
C ALA A 41 1.67 6.07 -12.64
N GLN A 42 1.63 6.84 -11.56
CA GLN A 42 2.83 7.30 -10.85
C GLN A 42 3.58 6.13 -10.21
N THR A 43 2.88 5.22 -9.53
CA THR A 43 3.48 4.02 -8.92
C THR A 43 4.08 3.13 -10.00
N ALA A 44 3.38 2.90 -11.11
CA ALA A 44 3.90 2.15 -12.24
C ALA A 44 5.20 2.75 -12.76
N TYR A 45 5.24 4.06 -13.01
CA TYR A 45 6.41 4.77 -13.53
C TYR A 45 7.64 4.62 -12.61
N TYR A 46 7.49 4.86 -11.30
CA TYR A 46 8.63 4.83 -10.38
C TYR A 46 9.05 3.44 -9.92
N THR A 47 8.13 2.48 -9.93
CA THR A 47 8.37 1.17 -9.31
C THR A 47 8.44 0.02 -10.31
N CYS A 48 7.61 0.03 -11.34
CA CYS A 48 7.43 -1.11 -12.23
C CYS A 48 8.11 -0.92 -13.59
N ASP A 49 8.05 0.29 -14.14
CA ASP A 49 8.50 0.57 -15.51
C ASP A 49 10.00 0.41 -15.70
N GLY A 50 10.80 0.50 -14.63
CA GLY A 50 12.23 0.21 -14.69
C GLY A 50 12.53 -1.20 -15.19
N CYS A 51 11.66 -2.16 -14.90
CA CYS A 51 11.78 -3.54 -15.33
C CYS A 51 10.76 -3.97 -16.38
N HIS A 52 9.55 -3.43 -16.36
CA HIS A 52 8.43 -3.85 -17.20
C HIS A 52 7.93 -2.79 -18.19
N GLY A 53 8.51 -1.60 -18.15
CA GLY A 53 8.07 -0.46 -18.96
C GLY A 53 8.43 -0.56 -20.43
N PRO A 54 7.82 0.32 -21.27
CA PRO A 54 7.99 0.29 -22.73
C PRO A 54 9.40 0.60 -23.20
N LYS A 55 10.21 1.25 -22.36
CA LYS A 55 11.60 1.62 -22.66
C LYS A 55 12.63 0.65 -22.08
N ASN A 56 12.18 -0.45 -21.49
CA ASN A 56 13.09 -1.39 -20.85
C ASN A 56 13.76 -2.31 -21.88
N VAL A 57 14.93 -1.91 -22.33
CA VAL A 57 15.78 -2.66 -23.27
C VAL A 57 16.78 -3.59 -22.55
N ARG A 58 16.97 -3.43 -21.24
CA ARG A 58 18.10 -4.10 -20.54
C ARG A 58 17.75 -5.46 -19.95
N VAL A 59 16.48 -5.72 -19.68
CA VAL A 59 16.03 -6.92 -18.95
C VAL A 59 14.87 -7.64 -19.65
N GLU A 60 14.72 -7.45 -20.95
CA GLU A 60 13.60 -8.00 -21.73
C GLU A 60 13.46 -9.52 -21.58
N PHE A 61 14.58 -10.23 -21.45
CA PHE A 61 14.55 -11.68 -21.24
C PHE A 61 14.35 -12.08 -19.76
N MET A 62 14.55 -11.16 -18.80
CA MET A 62 14.38 -11.41 -17.36
C MET A 62 13.04 -10.93 -16.84
N SER A 63 12.45 -9.93 -17.49
CA SER A 63 11.19 -9.30 -17.05
C SER A 63 10.14 -9.43 -18.14
N PRO A 64 9.03 -10.10 -17.89
CA PRO A 64 7.99 -10.30 -18.89
C PRO A 64 7.32 -8.97 -19.25
N LYS A 65 6.88 -8.86 -20.51
CA LYS A 65 6.03 -7.75 -20.96
C LYS A 65 4.66 -7.86 -20.30
N ILE A 66 4.26 -6.85 -19.56
CA ILE A 66 2.98 -6.81 -18.84
C ILE A 66 1.99 -5.85 -19.48
N ILE A 67 2.46 -4.97 -20.36
CA ILE A 67 1.66 -3.99 -21.08
C ILE A 67 0.67 -4.70 -22.02
N GLY A 68 -0.61 -4.29 -21.94
CA GLY A 68 -1.68 -4.83 -22.77
C GLY A 68 -2.16 -6.24 -22.40
N GLN A 69 -1.62 -6.82 -21.32
CA GLN A 69 -2.11 -8.10 -20.82
C GLN A 69 -3.46 -7.94 -20.11
N LYS A 70 -4.24 -9.01 -20.05
CA LYS A 70 -5.57 -8.98 -19.41
C LYS A 70 -5.46 -8.58 -17.93
N LYS A 71 -6.29 -7.61 -17.51
CA LYS A 71 -6.36 -7.12 -16.12
C LYS A 71 -6.45 -8.27 -15.09
N ILE A 72 -7.37 -9.21 -15.32
CA ILE A 72 -7.56 -10.36 -14.41
C ILE A 72 -6.29 -11.20 -14.25
N TYR A 73 -5.56 -11.41 -15.34
CA TYR A 73 -4.31 -12.16 -15.32
C TYR A 73 -3.23 -11.40 -14.53
N LEU A 74 -3.07 -10.11 -14.79
CA LEU A 74 -2.09 -9.26 -14.10
C LEU A 74 -2.38 -9.21 -12.59
N ALA A 75 -3.64 -8.96 -12.21
CA ALA A 75 -4.04 -8.92 -10.81
C ALA A 75 -3.78 -10.26 -10.09
N ALA A 76 -4.11 -11.39 -10.72
CA ALA A 76 -3.82 -12.70 -10.16
C ALA A 76 -2.32 -12.92 -9.94
N LYS A 77 -1.47 -12.55 -10.92
CA LYS A 77 -0.01 -12.71 -10.81
C LYS A 77 0.60 -11.79 -9.74
N LEU A 78 0.14 -10.57 -9.62
CA LEU A 78 0.58 -9.66 -8.54
C LEU A 78 0.22 -10.20 -7.15
N ARG A 79 -1.01 -10.75 -6.99
CA ARG A 79 -1.42 -11.41 -5.74
C ARG A 79 -0.58 -12.66 -5.46
N ASP A 80 -0.32 -13.50 -6.46
CA ASP A 80 0.53 -14.68 -6.30
C ASP A 80 1.92 -14.32 -5.73
N PHE A 81 2.52 -13.23 -6.19
CA PHE A 81 3.80 -12.75 -5.65
C PHE A 81 3.65 -12.13 -4.27
N ARG A 82 2.63 -11.29 -4.03
CA ARG A 82 2.39 -10.66 -2.72
C ARG A 82 2.17 -11.71 -1.64
N ASP A 83 1.36 -12.72 -1.95
CA ASP A 83 0.96 -13.77 -1.01
C ASP A 83 1.98 -14.93 -0.94
N MET A 84 3.16 -14.75 -1.51
CA MET A 84 4.25 -15.74 -1.53
C MET A 84 3.88 -17.09 -2.17
N LYS A 85 2.81 -17.13 -2.99
CA LYS A 85 2.43 -18.30 -3.78
C LYS A 85 3.37 -18.49 -4.97
N ARG A 86 3.97 -17.41 -5.44
CA ARG A 86 5.01 -17.38 -6.46
C ARG A 86 6.25 -16.72 -5.89
N ILE A 87 7.39 -17.42 -5.98
CA ILE A 87 8.65 -16.96 -5.38
C ILE A 87 9.51 -16.29 -6.45
N ASN A 88 9.75 -15.01 -6.24
CA ASN A 88 10.76 -14.21 -6.91
C ASN A 88 11.16 -13.07 -5.97
N PRO A 89 12.39 -13.05 -5.44
CA PRO A 89 12.79 -12.08 -4.40
C PRO A 89 12.54 -10.62 -4.77
N TYR A 90 12.74 -10.25 -6.04
CA TYR A 90 12.51 -8.88 -6.50
C TYR A 90 11.01 -8.57 -6.51
N MET A 91 10.19 -9.42 -7.15
CA MET A 91 8.75 -9.18 -7.23
C MET A 91 8.08 -9.27 -5.87
N ASN A 92 8.44 -10.25 -5.02
CA ASN A 92 7.90 -10.36 -3.67
C ASN A 92 8.19 -9.09 -2.85
N GLY A 93 9.39 -8.52 -2.97
CA GLY A 93 9.75 -7.26 -2.33
C GLY A 93 8.93 -6.07 -2.84
N VAL A 94 8.78 -5.96 -4.16
CA VAL A 94 8.07 -4.84 -4.81
C VAL A 94 6.58 -4.83 -4.48
N VAL A 95 5.92 -6.00 -4.53
CA VAL A 95 4.46 -6.08 -4.38
C VAL A 95 4.00 -6.41 -2.96
N GLY A 96 4.89 -6.81 -2.06
CA GLY A 96 4.55 -7.28 -0.71
C GLY A 96 3.76 -6.28 0.13
N GLY A 97 3.87 -5.02 -0.23
CA GLY A 97 3.16 -3.94 0.46
C GLY A 97 1.85 -3.50 -0.18
N LEU A 98 1.45 -4.04 -1.31
CA LEU A 98 0.26 -3.61 -2.03
C LEU A 98 -1.02 -4.17 -1.42
N SER A 99 -2.06 -3.35 -1.33
CA SER A 99 -3.43 -3.79 -1.02
C SER A 99 -4.06 -4.44 -2.27
N ASP A 100 -5.21 -5.09 -2.09
CA ASP A 100 -5.99 -5.61 -3.22
C ASP A 100 -6.41 -4.50 -4.18
N GLN A 101 -6.78 -3.34 -3.65
CA GLN A 101 -7.15 -2.18 -4.46
C GLN A 101 -5.97 -1.64 -5.26
N ASP A 102 -4.76 -1.57 -4.66
CA ASP A 102 -3.55 -1.17 -5.36
C ASP A 102 -3.26 -2.10 -6.53
N ILE A 103 -3.37 -3.41 -6.30
CA ILE A 103 -3.16 -4.44 -7.32
C ILE A 103 -4.16 -4.30 -8.46
N ASP A 104 -5.44 -4.10 -8.16
CA ASP A 104 -6.49 -3.96 -9.17
C ASP A 104 -6.29 -2.69 -10.00
N ASN A 105 -5.88 -1.58 -9.38
CA ASN A 105 -5.61 -0.33 -10.08
C ASN A 105 -4.35 -0.41 -10.96
N LEU A 106 -3.29 -1.07 -10.49
CA LEU A 106 -2.09 -1.31 -11.30
C LEU A 106 -2.36 -2.26 -12.47
N ALA A 107 -3.13 -3.33 -12.24
CA ALA A 107 -3.52 -4.25 -13.28
C ALA A 107 -4.40 -3.58 -14.35
N ASP A 108 -5.29 -2.68 -13.93
CA ASP A 108 -6.10 -1.87 -14.84
C ASP A 108 -5.22 -0.92 -15.67
N TYR A 109 -4.30 -0.22 -15.02
CA TYR A 109 -3.36 0.67 -15.68
C TYR A 109 -2.59 -0.04 -16.79
N TYR A 110 -1.95 -1.18 -16.50
CA TYR A 110 -1.15 -1.90 -17.50
C TYR A 110 -1.99 -2.57 -18.58
N SER A 111 -3.19 -3.03 -18.27
CA SER A 111 -4.09 -3.63 -19.28
C SER A 111 -4.54 -2.61 -20.31
N ASN A 112 -4.70 -1.35 -19.90
CA ASN A 112 -5.13 -0.25 -20.76
C ASN A 112 -3.96 0.58 -21.32
N PHE A 113 -2.72 0.29 -20.91
CA PHE A 113 -1.56 1.04 -21.35
C PHE A 113 -1.35 0.90 -22.85
N GLY A 114 -1.22 2.03 -23.52
CA GLY A 114 -1.05 2.05 -24.98
C GLY A 114 -2.34 1.88 -25.79
N GLN A 115 -3.49 1.63 -25.15
CA GLN A 115 -4.81 1.68 -25.80
C GLN A 115 -5.36 3.12 -25.81
N GLY A 116 -4.45 4.09 -25.93
CA GLY A 116 -4.79 5.49 -25.90
C GLY A 116 -5.76 5.86 -26.99
N LYS A 117 -6.87 6.43 -26.52
CA LYS A 117 -7.88 7.24 -27.23
C LYS A 117 -7.65 7.35 -28.74
N LYS A 118 -8.38 6.52 -29.48
CA LYS A 118 -8.75 6.82 -30.86
C LYS A 118 -9.77 7.93 -30.87
#